data_0e59d2cf2e20adb52a4ae4b0c7f5f29c
#
_entry.id   0e59d2cf2e20adb52a4ae4b0c7f5f29c
#
_cell.length_a   1.000
_cell.length_b   1.000
_cell.length_c   1.000
_cell.angle_alpha   90.00
_cell.angle_beta   90.00
_cell.angle_gamma   90.00
#
_symmetry.space_group_name_H-M   'P 1'
#
loop_
_entity.id
_entity.type
_entity.pdbx_description
1 polymer ?
#
loop_
_entity_poly.entity_id
_entity_poly.type
_entity_poly.pdbx_seq_one_letter_code
_entity_poly.pdbx_strand_id
1 'polypeptide(L)'
;MKPVKKVALLHDLCGVGKAAMTNMLPVLSVMGIEACPIPTMLLSTHTGGYGKPAVARISPEYIKGCADHYCEQNVKFDMIFIGYLGNEELAESVLYFVSCFPEAMVVFDPIMGDHGKYYSNFDTSYGEALKKLIPCADLLLPNLTESCLLAGYPYAKELSRKDLKKICETLHNLGAKQLIITSVPDGRSEKSILLFEQGMITMLETTQLSAEFHGTGDAFDGVLIASILKGYSLKESMIEAHRFVY
;
A
#
# COMPACT_ATOMS: atom_id res chain seq x y z
N MET A 1 23.77 -17.64 -10.67
CA MET A 1 22.39 -17.42 -10.20
C MET A 1 22.13 -15.93 -10.17
N LYS A 2 20.95 -15.46 -10.57
CA LYS A 2 20.58 -14.05 -10.33
C LYS A 2 20.39 -13.85 -8.82
N PRO A 3 20.82 -12.71 -8.23
CA PRO A 3 20.53 -12.41 -6.84
C PRO A 3 19.01 -12.43 -6.58
N VAL A 4 18.59 -12.91 -5.41
CA VAL A 4 17.19 -12.84 -4.99
C VAL A 4 16.84 -11.38 -4.76
N LYS A 5 15.72 -10.93 -5.30
CA LYS A 5 15.18 -9.58 -5.09
C LYS A 5 14.69 -9.41 -3.66
N LYS A 6 14.98 -8.25 -3.05
CA LYS A 6 14.66 -7.93 -1.64
C LYS A 6 13.68 -6.79 -1.53
N VAL A 7 12.67 -6.99 -0.68
CA VAL A 7 11.67 -5.95 -0.34
C VAL A 7 11.75 -5.64 1.15
N ALA A 8 11.96 -4.39 1.52
CA ALA A 8 11.72 -3.92 2.88
C ALA A 8 10.21 -3.71 3.05
N LEU A 9 9.58 -4.39 4.01
CA LEU A 9 8.15 -4.27 4.30
C LEU A 9 7.94 -3.47 5.58
N LEU A 10 7.57 -2.18 5.45
CA LEU A 10 7.15 -1.34 6.57
C LEU A 10 5.63 -1.44 6.71
N HIS A 11 5.16 -2.32 7.59
CA HIS A 11 3.74 -2.63 7.73
C HIS A 11 3.44 -3.16 9.14
N ASP A 12 2.18 -3.31 9.53
CA ASP A 12 1.84 -4.01 10.77
C ASP A 12 1.98 -5.53 10.63
N LEU A 13 2.17 -6.19 11.77
CA LEU A 13 2.17 -7.65 11.88
C LEU A 13 1.03 -8.09 12.79
N CYS A 14 0.02 -8.73 12.23
CA CYS A 14 -1.09 -9.30 12.98
C CYS A 14 -0.91 -10.82 13.18
N GLY A 15 -1.24 -11.32 14.38
CA GLY A 15 -1.10 -12.74 14.70
C GLY A 15 -2.16 -13.61 14.03
N VAL A 16 -3.43 -13.26 14.23
CA VAL A 16 -4.57 -13.99 13.66
C VAL A 16 -5.29 -13.12 12.64
N GLY A 17 -5.75 -13.73 11.55
CA GLY A 17 -6.63 -13.11 10.56
C GLY A 17 -6.04 -12.90 9.18
N LYS A 18 -4.79 -13.29 8.92
CA LYS A 18 -4.19 -13.26 7.57
C LYS A 18 -4.34 -11.92 6.84
N ALA A 19 -3.92 -10.84 7.49
CA ALA A 19 -3.83 -9.50 6.91
C ALA A 19 -2.41 -8.94 7.08
N ALA A 20 -2.11 -7.85 6.43
CA ALA A 20 -0.83 -7.15 6.52
C ALA A 20 0.38 -8.07 6.22
N MET A 21 1.47 -7.94 6.97
CA MET A 21 2.67 -8.79 6.80
C MET A 21 2.38 -10.28 6.86
N THR A 22 1.43 -10.72 7.70
CA THR A 22 1.09 -12.15 7.84
C THR A 22 0.56 -12.74 6.53
N ASN A 23 -0.01 -11.91 5.66
CA ASN A 23 -0.45 -12.26 4.32
C ASN A 23 0.68 -12.07 3.29
N MET A 24 1.36 -10.93 3.31
CA MET A 24 2.37 -10.59 2.30
C MET A 24 3.62 -11.48 2.36
N LEU A 25 4.09 -11.82 3.56
CA LEU A 25 5.31 -12.64 3.73
C LEU A 25 5.25 -13.99 2.99
N PRO A 26 4.20 -14.83 3.17
CA PRO A 26 4.12 -16.09 2.42
C PRO A 26 3.93 -15.87 0.90
N VAL A 27 3.17 -14.85 0.49
CA VAL A 27 2.97 -14.53 -0.94
C VAL A 27 4.30 -14.20 -1.59
N LEU A 28 5.06 -13.26 -1.03
CA LEU A 28 6.37 -12.86 -1.56
C LEU A 28 7.36 -14.03 -1.57
N SER A 29 7.37 -14.81 -0.49
CA SER A 29 8.28 -15.96 -0.35
C SER A 29 8.05 -17.02 -1.43
N VAL A 30 6.78 -17.43 -1.68
CA VAL A 30 6.47 -18.41 -2.73
C VAL A 30 6.69 -17.86 -4.14
N MET A 31 6.63 -16.54 -4.30
CA MET A 31 6.98 -15.87 -5.55
C MET A 31 8.49 -15.65 -5.72
N GLY A 32 9.33 -16.12 -4.79
CA GLY A 32 10.79 -16.08 -4.88
C GLY A 32 11.40 -14.71 -4.56
N ILE A 33 10.72 -13.89 -3.78
CA ILE A 33 11.18 -12.59 -3.29
C ILE A 33 11.56 -12.72 -1.80
N GLU A 34 12.70 -12.17 -1.42
CA GLU A 34 13.11 -12.05 -0.01
C GLU A 34 12.37 -10.86 0.63
N ALA A 35 11.37 -11.17 1.45
CA ALA A 35 10.63 -10.17 2.20
C ALA A 35 11.34 -9.90 3.53
N CYS A 36 11.71 -8.64 3.78
CA CYS A 36 12.41 -8.18 4.99
C CYS A 36 11.43 -7.37 5.85
N PRO A 37 10.83 -7.98 6.89
CA PRO A 37 9.81 -7.33 7.69
C PRO A 37 10.40 -6.26 8.61
N ILE A 38 9.80 -5.07 8.61
CA ILE A 38 10.06 -3.96 9.53
C ILE A 38 8.70 -3.59 10.14
N PRO A 39 8.33 -4.22 11.26
CA PRO A 39 7.02 -3.98 11.84
C PRO A 39 6.84 -2.53 12.29
N THR A 40 5.69 -1.94 11.94
CA THR A 40 5.23 -0.62 12.43
C THR A 40 4.37 -0.76 13.68
N MET A 41 3.73 -1.92 13.81
CA MET A 41 2.85 -2.27 14.93
C MET A 41 2.74 -3.79 15.03
N LEU A 42 2.60 -4.32 16.26
CA LEU A 42 2.23 -5.72 16.48
C LEU A 42 0.81 -5.78 16.99
N LEU A 43 -0.01 -6.63 16.38
CA LEU A 43 -1.40 -6.83 16.72
C LEU A 43 -1.68 -8.32 17.03
N SER A 44 -2.46 -8.62 18.06
CA SER A 44 -2.87 -10.00 18.33
C SER A 44 -3.77 -10.57 17.23
N THR A 45 -4.60 -9.71 16.62
CA THR A 45 -5.47 -9.98 15.47
C THR A 45 -5.52 -8.75 14.59
N HIS A 46 -5.93 -8.87 13.32
CA HIS A 46 -6.33 -7.67 12.57
C HIS A 46 -7.57 -7.02 13.20
N THR A 47 -7.86 -5.77 12.84
CA THR A 47 -8.89 -4.94 13.48
C THR A 47 -10.32 -5.22 13.03
N GLY A 48 -10.51 -5.99 11.97
CA GLY A 48 -11.82 -6.31 11.42
C GLY A 48 -12.41 -7.61 11.98
N GLY A 49 -13.54 -7.56 12.69
CA GLY A 49 -14.29 -8.75 13.10
C GLY A 49 -13.82 -9.47 14.37
N TYR A 50 -12.66 -9.13 14.96
CA TYR A 50 -12.10 -9.77 16.17
C TYR A 50 -12.20 -8.91 17.44
N GLY A 51 -12.95 -7.80 17.39
CA GLY A 51 -13.01 -6.87 18.50
C GLY A 51 -11.72 -6.05 18.66
N LYS A 52 -11.37 -5.69 19.92
CA LYS A 52 -10.20 -4.86 20.20
C LYS A 52 -8.95 -5.74 20.40
N PRO A 53 -7.95 -5.67 19.52
CA PRO A 53 -6.73 -6.46 19.67
C PRO A 53 -5.84 -5.96 20.81
N ALA A 54 -4.96 -6.83 21.31
CA ALA A 54 -3.77 -6.40 22.03
C ALA A 54 -2.81 -5.75 21.03
N VAL A 55 -2.22 -4.62 21.43
CA VAL A 55 -1.40 -3.77 20.54
C VAL A 55 -0.06 -3.48 21.20
N ALA A 56 1.03 -3.71 20.46
CA ALA A 56 2.35 -3.18 20.77
C ALA A 56 2.77 -2.19 19.66
N ARG A 57 2.96 -0.93 20.04
CA ARG A 57 3.42 0.11 19.11
C ARG A 57 4.92 0.06 18.96
N ILE A 58 5.40 0.20 17.75
CA ILE A 58 6.82 0.31 17.45
C ILE A 58 7.19 1.81 17.47
N SER A 59 8.33 2.13 18.04
CA SER A 59 8.78 3.52 18.13
C SER A 59 9.46 3.99 16.84
N PRO A 60 9.44 5.31 16.55
CA PRO A 60 10.19 5.90 15.43
C PRO A 60 11.69 5.57 15.46
N GLU A 61 12.29 5.46 16.66
CA GLU A 61 13.71 5.13 16.85
C GLU A 61 14.04 3.72 16.35
N TYR A 62 13.10 2.76 16.47
CA TYR A 62 13.31 1.41 15.94
C TYR A 62 13.43 1.44 14.41
N ILE A 63 12.53 2.16 13.72
CA ILE A 63 12.56 2.27 12.25
C ILE A 63 13.87 2.93 11.79
N LYS A 64 14.28 4.02 12.45
CA LYS A 64 15.57 4.70 12.17
C LYS A 64 16.74 3.76 12.45
N GLY A 65 16.73 3.08 13.58
CA GLY A 65 17.77 2.11 13.93
C GLY A 65 17.89 0.95 12.94
N CYS A 66 16.77 0.47 12.37
CA CYS A 66 16.81 -0.50 11.28
C CYS A 66 17.51 0.07 10.04
N ALA A 67 17.17 1.33 9.65
CA ALA A 67 17.81 1.98 8.51
C ALA A 67 19.31 2.11 8.69
N ASP A 68 19.74 2.63 9.83
CA ASP A 68 21.17 2.83 10.17
C ASP A 68 21.92 1.50 10.15
N HIS A 69 21.40 0.48 10.83
CA HIS A 69 22.02 -0.84 10.88
C HIS A 69 22.11 -1.49 9.49
N TYR A 70 21.08 -1.40 8.68
CA TYR A 70 21.10 -1.96 7.32
C TYR A 70 22.10 -1.22 6.43
N CYS A 71 22.24 0.11 6.57
CA CYS A 71 23.28 0.87 5.87
C CYS A 71 24.68 0.46 6.31
N GLU A 72 24.93 0.30 7.61
CA GLU A 72 26.23 -0.17 8.16
C GLU A 72 26.59 -1.57 7.65
N GLN A 73 25.59 -2.44 7.48
CA GLN A 73 25.76 -3.79 6.96
C GLN A 73 25.78 -3.88 5.42
N ASN A 74 25.71 -2.73 4.72
CA ASN A 74 25.62 -2.65 3.26
C ASN A 74 24.45 -3.47 2.67
N VAL A 75 23.34 -3.58 3.40
CA VAL A 75 22.10 -4.18 2.90
C VAL A 75 21.55 -3.31 1.79
N LYS A 76 21.06 -3.92 0.71
CA LYS A 76 20.38 -3.24 -0.40
C LYS A 76 19.00 -3.81 -0.57
N PHE A 77 18.06 -2.95 -0.83
CA PHE A 77 16.69 -3.32 -1.19
C PHE A 77 16.44 -2.97 -2.65
N ASP A 78 15.73 -3.84 -3.36
CA ASP A 78 15.22 -3.54 -4.71
C ASP A 78 13.92 -2.73 -4.62
N MET A 79 13.19 -2.89 -3.51
CA MET A 79 11.93 -2.19 -3.27
C MET A 79 11.70 -1.95 -1.78
N ILE A 80 11.02 -0.85 -1.47
CA ILE A 80 10.47 -0.55 -0.15
C ILE A 80 8.95 -0.51 -0.32
N PHE A 81 8.24 -1.34 0.44
CA PHE A 81 6.80 -1.27 0.56
C PHE A 81 6.43 -0.61 1.88
N ILE A 82 5.59 0.41 1.80
CA ILE A 82 5.04 1.14 2.94
C ILE A 82 3.54 0.85 2.98
N GLY A 83 3.08 0.20 4.06
CA GLY A 83 1.67 -0.06 4.31
C GLY A 83 1.18 0.67 5.56
N TYR A 84 0.43 -0.03 6.41
CA TYR A 84 -0.16 0.51 7.62
C TYR A 84 0.90 0.96 8.64
N LEU A 85 0.89 2.24 9.01
CA LEU A 85 1.82 2.79 10.00
C LEU A 85 1.25 2.78 11.43
N GLY A 86 -0.07 2.91 11.57
CA GLY A 86 -0.75 2.86 12.87
C GLY A 86 -0.73 4.16 13.68
N ASN A 87 0.20 5.05 13.42
CA ASN A 87 0.24 6.41 13.98
C ASN A 87 1.02 7.37 13.06
N GLU A 88 0.80 8.68 13.26
CA GLU A 88 1.42 9.74 12.48
C GLU A 88 2.92 9.95 12.78
N GLU A 89 3.37 9.57 13.98
CA GLU A 89 4.76 9.77 14.42
C GLU A 89 5.76 8.98 13.59
N LEU A 90 5.32 7.85 12.98
CA LEU A 90 6.19 7.03 12.15
C LEU A 90 6.49 7.62 10.77
N ALA A 91 5.69 8.58 10.27
CA ALA A 91 5.86 9.12 8.93
C ALA A 91 7.26 9.69 8.68
N GLU A 92 7.80 10.43 9.64
CA GLU A 92 9.16 11.01 9.53
C GLU A 92 10.26 9.93 9.57
N SER A 93 10.08 8.90 10.39
CA SER A 93 11.07 7.80 10.45
C SER A 93 11.03 6.92 9.19
N VAL A 94 9.85 6.80 8.57
CA VAL A 94 9.70 6.14 7.27
C VAL A 94 10.38 6.96 6.15
N LEU A 95 10.20 8.29 6.13
CA LEU A 95 10.93 9.16 5.19
C LEU A 95 12.44 9.04 5.37
N TYR A 96 12.92 8.99 6.63
CA TYR A 96 14.33 8.75 6.91
C TYR A 96 14.78 7.39 6.35
N PHE A 97 14.02 6.32 6.62
CA PHE A 97 14.31 4.98 6.09
C PHE A 97 14.43 5.00 4.56
N VAL A 98 13.44 5.59 3.87
CA VAL A 98 13.46 5.69 2.39
C VAL A 98 14.71 6.46 1.92
N SER A 99 15.08 7.54 2.58
CA SER A 99 16.24 8.35 2.19
C SER A 99 17.57 7.59 2.29
N CYS A 100 17.64 6.57 3.15
CA CYS A 100 18.83 5.71 3.28
C CYS A 100 18.97 4.71 2.12
N PHE A 101 17.93 4.45 1.33
CA PHE A 101 17.94 3.48 0.23
C PHE A 101 17.43 4.11 -1.09
N PRO A 102 18.14 5.10 -1.65
CA PRO A 102 17.66 5.89 -2.80
C PRO A 102 17.52 5.09 -4.09
N GLU A 103 18.15 3.93 -4.19
CA GLU A 103 18.06 3.04 -5.37
C GLU A 103 16.85 2.11 -5.34
N ALA A 104 16.16 2.01 -4.20
CA ALA A 104 14.99 1.15 -4.05
C ALA A 104 13.73 1.82 -4.62
N MET A 105 12.95 1.08 -5.39
CA MET A 105 11.62 1.53 -5.81
C MET A 105 10.70 1.63 -4.59
N VAL A 106 9.99 2.72 -4.42
CA VAL A 106 9.07 2.93 -3.29
C VAL A 106 7.63 2.70 -3.73
N VAL A 107 6.98 1.73 -3.10
CA VAL A 107 5.54 1.45 -3.25
C VAL A 107 4.84 1.78 -1.96
N PHE A 108 3.82 2.61 -2.03
CA PHE A 108 3.10 3.12 -0.86
C PHE A 108 1.60 2.84 -0.95
N ASP A 109 1.09 2.02 -0.03
CA ASP A 109 -0.34 1.84 0.23
C ASP A 109 -0.75 2.68 1.46
N PRO A 110 -1.50 3.78 1.29
CA PRO A 110 -1.82 4.72 2.34
C PRO A 110 -3.01 4.27 3.19
N ILE A 111 -2.92 3.09 3.79
CA ILE A 111 -4.00 2.46 4.54
C ILE A 111 -4.53 3.37 5.65
N MET A 112 -5.69 3.98 5.45
CA MET A 112 -6.31 4.89 6.42
C MET A 112 -7.82 4.89 6.45
N GLY A 113 -8.49 4.30 5.48
CA GLY A 113 -9.95 4.39 5.44
C GLY A 113 -10.62 3.58 4.35
N ASP A 114 -11.93 3.42 4.47
CA ASP A 114 -12.79 2.79 3.47
C ASP A 114 -14.21 3.35 3.54
N HIS A 115 -15.04 3.09 2.51
CA HIS A 115 -16.44 3.55 2.42
C HIS A 115 -16.62 5.06 2.67
N GLY A 116 -15.69 5.88 2.22
CA GLY A 116 -15.72 7.34 2.32
C GLY A 116 -15.34 7.89 3.70
N LYS A 117 -14.77 7.09 4.59
CA LYS A 117 -14.43 7.49 5.96
C LYS A 117 -13.07 6.95 6.38
N TYR A 118 -12.41 7.68 7.28
CA TYR A 118 -11.29 7.14 8.03
C TYR A 118 -11.71 5.92 8.86
N TYR A 119 -10.79 4.99 9.06
CA TYR A 119 -10.95 3.96 10.09
C TYR A 119 -11.09 4.60 11.47
N SER A 120 -11.73 3.91 12.40
CA SER A 120 -12.13 4.46 13.71
C SER A 120 -10.97 4.97 14.59
N ASN A 121 -9.76 4.58 14.28
CA ASN A 121 -8.53 4.98 14.98
C ASN A 121 -7.74 6.09 14.27
N PHE A 122 -8.25 6.63 13.16
CA PHE A 122 -7.61 7.66 12.37
C PHE A 122 -8.53 8.86 12.14
N ASP A 123 -7.89 9.99 11.86
CA ASP A 123 -8.53 11.25 11.51
C ASP A 123 -7.74 12.00 10.44
N THR A 124 -8.07 13.27 10.25
CA THR A 124 -7.40 14.13 9.28
C THR A 124 -5.92 14.34 9.59
N SER A 125 -5.49 14.30 10.85
CA SER A 125 -4.06 14.49 11.20
C SER A 125 -3.21 13.33 10.66
N TYR A 126 -3.73 12.10 10.77
CA TYR A 126 -3.09 10.93 10.17
C TYR A 126 -3.01 11.03 8.65
N GLY A 127 -4.11 11.44 7.99
CA GLY A 127 -4.12 11.67 6.54
C GLY A 127 -3.07 12.71 6.11
N GLU A 128 -2.92 13.81 6.83
CA GLU A 128 -1.89 14.82 6.54
C GLU A 128 -0.46 14.30 6.77
N ALA A 129 -0.26 13.43 7.76
CA ALA A 129 1.02 12.76 7.94
C ALA A 129 1.37 11.84 6.77
N LEU A 130 0.39 11.04 6.28
CA LEU A 130 0.57 10.17 5.12
C LEU A 130 0.82 10.94 3.82
N LYS A 131 0.23 12.13 3.64
CA LYS A 131 0.49 12.98 2.46
C LYS A 131 1.98 13.35 2.32
N LYS A 132 2.72 13.46 3.42
CA LYS A 132 4.16 13.74 3.39
C LYS A 132 4.97 12.62 2.71
N LEU A 133 4.43 11.40 2.65
CA LEU A 133 5.07 10.24 2.03
C LEU A 133 4.80 10.15 0.53
N ILE A 134 3.78 10.84 0.00
CA ILE A 134 3.43 10.76 -1.42
C ILE A 134 4.61 11.14 -2.33
N PRO A 135 5.40 12.21 -2.07
CA PRO A 135 6.50 12.59 -2.96
C PRO A 135 7.61 11.55 -3.08
N CYS A 136 7.75 10.63 -2.14
CA CYS A 136 8.76 9.57 -2.24
C CYS A 136 8.25 8.32 -2.97
N ALA A 137 6.93 8.21 -3.24
CA ALA A 137 6.34 7.05 -3.86
C ALA A 137 6.56 7.01 -5.38
N ASP A 138 7.17 5.95 -5.87
CA ASP A 138 7.19 5.64 -7.30
C ASP A 138 5.84 5.08 -7.75
N LEU A 139 5.16 4.34 -6.88
CA LEU A 139 3.82 3.82 -7.07
C LEU A 139 2.98 4.03 -5.81
N LEU A 140 1.85 4.70 -5.93
CA LEU A 140 0.86 4.89 -4.87
C LEU A 140 -0.34 3.96 -5.11
N LEU A 141 -0.75 3.20 -4.08
CA LEU A 141 -1.78 2.14 -4.15
C LEU A 141 -3.03 2.42 -3.30
N PRO A 142 -3.67 3.58 -3.36
CA PRO A 142 -4.84 3.85 -2.54
C PRO A 142 -6.07 3.09 -3.04
N ASN A 143 -7.02 2.82 -2.15
CA ASN A 143 -8.40 2.59 -2.58
C ASN A 143 -9.08 3.93 -2.96
N LEU A 144 -10.32 3.87 -3.48
CA LEU A 144 -11.03 5.10 -3.88
C LEU A 144 -11.26 6.06 -2.71
N THR A 145 -11.55 5.55 -1.51
CA THR A 145 -11.74 6.38 -0.32
C THR A 145 -10.46 7.14 0.03
N GLU A 146 -9.36 6.45 0.10
CA GLU A 146 -8.05 7.02 0.40
C GLU A 146 -7.62 8.02 -0.65
N SER A 147 -7.88 7.71 -1.93
CA SER A 147 -7.65 8.64 -3.04
C SER A 147 -8.41 9.95 -2.85
N CYS A 148 -9.69 9.86 -2.46
CA CYS A 148 -10.51 11.04 -2.19
C CYS A 148 -10.01 11.83 -0.97
N LEU A 149 -9.67 11.14 0.13
CA LEU A 149 -9.15 11.76 1.35
C LEU A 149 -7.83 12.49 1.09
N LEU A 150 -6.88 11.84 0.40
CA LEU A 150 -5.58 12.44 0.06
C LEU A 150 -5.72 13.61 -0.91
N ALA A 151 -6.59 13.50 -1.91
CA ALA A 151 -6.82 14.55 -2.88
C ALA A 151 -7.69 15.71 -2.36
N GLY A 152 -8.29 15.58 -1.17
CA GLY A 152 -9.28 16.54 -0.67
C GLY A 152 -10.53 16.59 -1.56
N TYR A 153 -10.90 15.46 -2.17
CA TYR A 153 -12.03 15.34 -3.07
C TYR A 153 -13.23 14.68 -2.36
N PRO A 154 -14.47 15.16 -2.55
CA PRO A 154 -15.63 14.52 -1.96
C PRO A 154 -15.79 13.07 -2.43
N TYR A 155 -15.91 12.14 -1.49
CA TYR A 155 -16.20 10.75 -1.81
C TYR A 155 -17.65 10.60 -2.30
N ALA A 156 -17.82 9.85 -3.39
CA ALA A 156 -19.13 9.43 -3.87
C ALA A 156 -19.05 7.99 -4.38
N LYS A 157 -20.18 7.25 -4.23
CA LYS A 157 -20.28 5.87 -4.74
C LYS A 157 -20.17 5.79 -6.26
N GLU A 158 -20.50 6.87 -6.94
CA GLU A 158 -20.38 7.00 -8.39
C GLU A 158 -19.57 8.27 -8.68
N LEU A 159 -18.44 8.10 -9.32
CA LEU A 159 -17.60 9.19 -9.80
C LEU A 159 -17.48 9.10 -11.32
N SER A 160 -17.60 10.24 -12.01
CA SER A 160 -17.37 10.26 -13.43
C SER A 160 -15.90 10.05 -13.77
N ARG A 161 -15.62 9.64 -15.01
CA ARG A 161 -14.22 9.56 -15.50
C ARG A 161 -13.46 10.88 -15.34
N LYS A 162 -14.18 12.01 -15.43
CA LYS A 162 -13.60 13.35 -15.24
C LYS A 162 -13.19 13.57 -13.78
N ASP A 163 -14.00 13.09 -12.82
CA ASP A 163 -13.70 13.21 -11.40
C ASP A 163 -12.51 12.31 -11.03
N LEU A 164 -12.50 11.06 -11.51
CA LEU A 164 -11.38 10.14 -11.33
C LEU A 164 -10.08 10.72 -11.90
N LYS A 165 -10.13 11.32 -13.08
CA LYS A 165 -8.97 11.98 -13.69
C LYS A 165 -8.47 13.13 -12.82
N LYS A 166 -9.37 13.96 -12.29
CA LYS A 166 -9.01 15.07 -11.41
C LYS A 166 -8.37 14.60 -10.11
N ILE A 167 -8.87 13.51 -9.53
CA ILE A 167 -8.25 12.88 -8.34
C ILE A 167 -6.83 12.42 -8.66
N CYS A 168 -6.65 11.66 -9.76
CA CYS A 168 -5.34 11.19 -10.18
C CYS A 168 -4.36 12.34 -10.44
N GLU A 169 -4.78 13.39 -11.14
CA GLU A 169 -3.96 14.56 -11.40
C GLU A 169 -3.59 15.31 -10.11
N THR A 170 -4.52 15.37 -9.13
CA THR A 170 -4.23 15.97 -7.83
C THR A 170 -3.18 15.16 -7.07
N LEU A 171 -3.30 13.84 -7.00
CA LEU A 171 -2.33 12.98 -6.34
C LEU A 171 -0.97 12.99 -7.06
N HIS A 172 -0.98 13.06 -8.38
CA HIS A 172 0.24 13.22 -9.18
C HIS A 172 0.93 14.56 -8.88
N ASN A 173 0.18 15.64 -8.78
CA ASN A 173 0.71 16.96 -8.42
C ASN A 173 1.23 17.01 -6.96
N LEU A 174 0.75 16.14 -6.07
CA LEU A 174 1.31 15.95 -4.74
C LEU A 174 2.62 15.15 -4.75
N GLY A 175 3.01 14.59 -5.90
CA GLY A 175 4.30 13.93 -6.09
C GLY A 175 4.24 12.45 -6.46
N ALA A 176 3.07 11.80 -6.46
CA ALA A 176 2.96 10.40 -6.87
C ALA A 176 3.31 10.26 -8.36
N LYS A 177 4.26 9.36 -8.70
CA LYS A 177 4.67 9.17 -10.10
C LYS A 177 3.66 8.33 -10.89
N GLN A 178 3.18 7.25 -10.28
CA GLN A 178 2.19 6.32 -10.83
C GLN A 178 1.16 5.97 -9.75
N LEU A 179 -0.05 5.60 -10.17
CA LEU A 179 -1.15 5.29 -9.24
C LEU A 179 -1.88 4.03 -9.70
N ILE A 180 -2.18 3.16 -8.77
CA ILE A 180 -3.21 2.13 -8.94
C ILE A 180 -4.28 2.39 -7.89
N ILE A 181 -5.49 2.71 -8.31
CA ILE A 181 -6.62 2.96 -7.40
C ILE A 181 -7.53 1.74 -7.43
N THR A 182 -7.70 1.10 -6.27
CA THR A 182 -8.60 -0.05 -6.12
C THR A 182 -10.01 0.38 -5.72
N SER A 183 -10.97 -0.54 -5.81
CA SER A 183 -12.35 -0.33 -5.39
C SER A 183 -13.07 0.84 -6.09
N VAL A 184 -12.74 1.09 -7.37
CA VAL A 184 -13.35 2.14 -8.17
C VAL A 184 -14.69 1.63 -8.72
N PRO A 185 -15.84 2.27 -8.42
CA PRO A 185 -17.14 1.90 -9.02
C PRO A 185 -17.15 2.22 -10.50
N ASP A 186 -17.69 1.34 -11.32
CA ASP A 186 -17.78 1.54 -12.78
C ASP A 186 -19.20 1.76 -13.31
N GLY A 187 -20.17 1.92 -12.41
CA GLY A 187 -21.59 2.10 -12.75
C GLY A 187 -22.34 0.81 -13.12
N ARG A 188 -21.69 -0.35 -13.02
CA ARG A 188 -22.25 -1.67 -13.38
C ARG A 188 -22.36 -2.64 -12.19
N SER A 189 -22.36 -2.15 -10.96
CA SER A 189 -22.27 -2.95 -9.72
C SER A 189 -20.97 -3.71 -9.49
N GLU A 190 -20.01 -3.66 -10.39
CA GLU A 190 -18.69 -4.25 -10.26
C GLU A 190 -17.69 -3.17 -9.87
N LYS A 191 -16.69 -3.53 -9.06
CA LYS A 191 -15.60 -2.62 -8.73
C LYS A 191 -14.49 -2.79 -9.76
N SER A 192 -13.94 -1.68 -10.25
CA SER A 192 -12.80 -1.66 -11.17
C SER A 192 -11.51 -1.30 -10.46
N ILE A 193 -10.39 -1.60 -11.11
CA ILE A 193 -9.06 -1.09 -10.71
C ILE A 193 -8.63 -0.08 -11.77
N LEU A 194 -8.19 1.09 -11.32
CA LEU A 194 -7.72 2.16 -12.17
C LEU A 194 -6.19 2.24 -12.10
N LEU A 195 -5.54 2.19 -13.25
CA LEU A 195 -4.13 2.51 -13.42
C LEU A 195 -4.00 3.92 -14.00
N PHE A 196 -3.24 4.79 -13.35
CA PHE A 196 -2.82 6.08 -13.88
C PHE A 196 -1.32 6.11 -14.08
N GLU A 197 -0.91 6.19 -15.33
CA GLU A 197 0.48 6.17 -15.75
C GLU A 197 0.67 7.14 -16.94
N GLN A 198 1.70 7.97 -16.91
CA GLN A 198 2.02 8.94 -17.96
C GLN A 198 0.84 9.86 -18.35
N GLY A 199 0.02 10.25 -17.37
CA GLY A 199 -1.17 11.08 -17.56
C GLY A 199 -2.38 10.37 -18.16
N MET A 200 -2.30 9.06 -18.40
CA MET A 200 -3.36 8.25 -18.99
C MET A 200 -4.01 7.36 -17.94
N ILE A 201 -5.32 7.14 -18.09
CA ILE A 201 -6.11 6.23 -17.25
C ILE A 201 -6.44 4.96 -18.05
N THR A 202 -6.07 3.82 -17.48
CA THR A 202 -6.51 2.49 -17.91
C THR A 202 -7.41 1.89 -16.82
N MET A 203 -8.57 1.36 -17.19
CA MET A 203 -9.47 0.66 -16.27
C MET A 203 -9.37 -0.85 -16.50
N LEU A 204 -9.27 -1.60 -15.42
CA LEU A 204 -9.43 -3.04 -15.41
C LEU A 204 -10.80 -3.34 -14.76
N GLU A 205 -11.74 -3.78 -15.57
CA GLU A 205 -13.05 -4.23 -15.06
C GLU A 205 -12.86 -5.51 -14.24
N THR A 206 -13.49 -5.59 -13.08
CA THR A 206 -13.39 -6.74 -12.20
C THR A 206 -14.78 -7.28 -11.90
N THR A 207 -14.89 -8.59 -11.68
CA THR A 207 -16.13 -9.19 -11.19
C THR A 207 -16.12 -9.20 -9.67
N GLN A 208 -17.14 -8.64 -9.04
CA GLN A 208 -17.23 -8.66 -7.59
C GLN A 208 -17.76 -10.01 -7.10
N LEU A 209 -17.02 -10.67 -6.21
CA LEU A 209 -17.55 -11.81 -5.46
C LEU A 209 -18.53 -11.30 -4.39
N SER A 210 -19.56 -12.11 -4.11
CA SER A 210 -20.57 -11.81 -3.08
C SER A 210 -20.04 -11.96 -1.63
N ALA A 211 -18.74 -12.10 -1.45
CA ALA A 211 -18.08 -12.27 -0.17
C ALA A 211 -17.00 -11.19 0.03
N GLU A 212 -16.88 -10.69 1.25
CA GLU A 212 -15.83 -9.77 1.65
C GLU A 212 -14.83 -10.51 2.54
N PHE A 213 -13.55 -10.41 2.18
CA PHE A 213 -12.46 -11.01 2.94
C PHE A 213 -11.46 -9.93 3.35
N HIS A 214 -11.08 -9.92 4.62
CA HIS A 214 -9.99 -9.07 5.09
C HIS A 214 -8.64 -9.57 4.53
N GLY A 215 -7.74 -8.64 4.23
CA GLY A 215 -6.41 -8.94 3.70
C GLY A 215 -6.35 -9.16 2.19
N THR A 216 -7.43 -8.93 1.45
CA THR A 216 -7.40 -9.00 -0.03
C THR A 216 -6.53 -7.89 -0.63
N GLY A 217 -6.51 -6.69 -0.03
CA GLY A 217 -5.59 -5.61 -0.39
C GLY A 217 -4.14 -6.05 -0.24
N ASP A 218 -3.75 -6.53 0.95
CA ASP A 218 -2.39 -7.02 1.22
C ASP A 218 -1.97 -8.17 0.28
N ALA A 219 -2.90 -9.07 -0.06
CA ALA A 219 -2.65 -10.15 -1.02
C ALA A 219 -2.43 -9.59 -2.44
N PHE A 220 -3.25 -8.63 -2.85
CA PHE A 220 -3.09 -7.91 -4.11
C PHE A 220 -1.73 -7.22 -4.17
N ASP A 221 -1.36 -6.47 -3.15
CA ASP A 221 -0.10 -5.75 -3.07
C ASP A 221 1.10 -6.70 -3.10
N GLY A 222 1.03 -7.79 -2.34
CA GLY A 222 2.08 -8.81 -2.33
C GLY A 222 2.37 -9.39 -3.72
N VAL A 223 1.33 -9.74 -4.49
CA VAL A 223 1.46 -10.25 -5.86
C VAL A 223 1.90 -9.15 -6.82
N LEU A 224 1.35 -7.94 -6.68
CA LEU A 224 1.69 -6.79 -7.52
C LEU A 224 3.19 -6.49 -7.44
N ILE A 225 3.72 -6.28 -6.23
CA ILE A 225 5.13 -5.93 -6.03
C ILE A 225 6.07 -7.05 -6.45
N ALA A 226 5.69 -8.32 -6.21
CA ALA A 226 6.48 -9.46 -6.68
C ALA A 226 6.53 -9.53 -8.21
N SER A 227 5.43 -9.25 -8.90
CA SER A 227 5.34 -9.25 -10.36
C SER A 227 6.18 -8.12 -10.96
N ILE A 228 6.14 -6.91 -10.38
CA ILE A 228 7.00 -5.79 -10.77
C ILE A 228 8.48 -6.18 -10.64
N LEU A 229 8.87 -6.77 -9.52
CA LEU A 229 10.27 -7.19 -9.28
C LEU A 229 10.73 -8.32 -10.22
N LYS A 230 9.81 -9.10 -10.76
CA LYS A 230 10.07 -10.09 -11.82
C LYS A 230 10.19 -9.47 -13.21
N GLY A 231 9.91 -8.18 -13.35
CA GLY A 231 10.06 -7.42 -14.60
C GLY A 231 8.79 -7.34 -15.45
N TYR A 232 7.62 -7.66 -14.91
CA TYR A 232 6.35 -7.40 -15.58
C TYR A 232 6.06 -5.89 -15.62
N SER A 233 5.38 -5.43 -16.65
CA SER A 233 4.85 -4.07 -16.68
C SER A 233 3.85 -3.85 -15.54
N LEU A 234 3.61 -2.59 -15.19
CA LEU A 234 2.66 -2.25 -14.11
C LEU A 234 1.25 -2.76 -14.42
N LYS A 235 0.82 -2.66 -15.69
CA LYS A 235 -0.46 -3.21 -16.14
C LYS A 235 -0.55 -4.73 -16.01
N GLU A 236 0.48 -5.47 -16.42
CA GLU A 236 0.53 -6.93 -16.28
C GLU A 236 0.55 -7.33 -14.81
N SER A 237 1.34 -6.64 -13.99
CA SER A 237 1.41 -6.87 -12.53
C SER A 237 0.06 -6.65 -11.85
N MET A 238 -0.67 -5.60 -12.24
CA MET A 238 -2.04 -5.33 -11.77
C MET A 238 -3.02 -6.46 -12.14
N ILE A 239 -2.92 -6.98 -13.37
CA ILE A 239 -3.77 -8.10 -13.84
C ILE A 239 -3.46 -9.38 -13.06
N GLU A 240 -2.18 -9.71 -12.86
CA GLU A 240 -1.79 -10.89 -12.08
C GLU A 240 -2.22 -10.79 -10.61
N ALA A 241 -2.05 -9.61 -10.00
CA ALA A 241 -2.51 -9.35 -8.64
C ALA A 241 -4.04 -9.51 -8.51
N HIS A 242 -4.79 -8.96 -9.47
CA HIS A 242 -6.24 -9.15 -9.50
C HIS A 242 -6.64 -10.62 -9.62
N ARG A 243 -6.02 -11.38 -10.54
CA ARG A 243 -6.30 -12.81 -10.72
C ARG A 243 -6.04 -13.65 -9.48
N PHE A 244 -5.06 -13.24 -8.67
CA PHE A 244 -4.71 -13.96 -7.44
C PHE A 244 -5.77 -13.79 -6.34
N VAL A 245 -6.38 -12.61 -6.24
CA VAL A 245 -7.36 -12.31 -5.18
C VAL A 245 -8.80 -12.61 -5.61
N TYR A 246 -9.02 -12.88 -6.90
CA TYR A 246 -10.31 -13.28 -7.48
C TYR A 246 -10.49 -14.80 -7.37
#